data_51d5aef4b7aecfe3b9f8f6dd144a4e03
#
_entry.id   51d5aef4b7aecfe3b9f8f6dd144a4e03
#
_cell.length_a   1.000
_cell.length_b   1.000
_cell.length_c   1.000
_cell.angle_alpha   90.00
_cell.angle_beta   90.00
_cell.angle_gamma   90.00
#
_symmetry.space_group_name_H-M   'P 1'
#
loop_
_entity.id
_entity.type
_entity.pdbx_description
1 polymer ?
#
loop_
_entity_poly.entity_id
_entity_poly.type
_entity_poly.pdbx_seq_one_letter_code
_entity_poly.pdbx_strand_id
1 'polypeptide(L)'
;TSDENIYAVGDAIQVKNVVSGMDDYLPLAGPANKQGRIAADNICGHPHTYGGSQGTSICKVFEMTVAWTGLSEQKAKALGLQYDKVYLWSNDHASFYPNMRHISQKVIFEKPTGRILGAQLSGFSGVDKRCDTLAMAARAHMTGHDLAEVELSYAPPYGSAKEPINMVGFVIENVLAGNIRMV
;
A
#
# COMPACT_ATOMS: atom_id res chain seq x y z
N THR A 1 -15.47 -7.03 22.23
CA THR A 1 -14.80 -7.55 23.44
C THR A 1 -15.35 -8.92 23.81
N SER A 2 -14.93 -9.47 24.96
CA SER A 2 -15.51 -10.70 25.52
C SER A 2 -16.91 -10.48 26.11
N ASP A 3 -17.32 -9.25 26.33
CA ASP A 3 -18.67 -8.88 26.75
C ASP A 3 -19.44 -8.33 25.53
N GLU A 4 -20.62 -8.87 25.28
CA GLU A 4 -21.44 -8.52 24.12
C GLU A 4 -21.97 -7.07 24.10
N ASN A 5 -21.99 -6.43 25.27
CA ASN A 5 -22.45 -5.05 25.43
C ASN A 5 -21.31 -4.03 25.41
N ILE A 6 -20.05 -4.48 25.28
CA ILE A 6 -18.87 -3.61 25.32
C ILE A 6 -18.13 -3.64 23.99
N TYR A 7 -18.05 -2.49 23.34
CA TYR A 7 -17.25 -2.28 22.12
C TYR A 7 -15.90 -1.65 22.48
N ALA A 8 -14.86 -2.05 21.76
CA ALA A 8 -13.55 -1.42 21.81
C ALA A 8 -13.10 -1.07 20.40
N VAL A 9 -12.49 0.10 20.21
CA VAL A 9 -12.09 0.64 18.91
C VAL A 9 -10.78 1.40 18.99
N GLY A 10 -10.18 1.70 17.86
CA GLY A 10 -8.97 2.51 17.74
C GLY A 10 -7.72 1.77 18.23
N ASP A 11 -6.83 2.52 18.85
CA ASP A 11 -5.52 2.03 19.27
C ASP A 11 -5.56 1.00 20.40
N ALA A 12 -6.73 0.81 21.01
CA ALA A 12 -6.94 -0.17 22.08
C ALA A 12 -7.14 -1.60 21.59
N ILE A 13 -7.26 -1.83 20.28
CA ILE A 13 -7.63 -3.13 19.73
C ILE A 13 -6.60 -3.69 18.75
N GLN A 14 -6.56 -5.00 18.70
CA GLN A 14 -5.91 -5.78 17.63
C GLN A 14 -6.90 -5.96 16.47
N VAL A 15 -6.38 -5.95 15.25
CA VAL A 15 -7.19 -6.06 14.02
C VAL A 15 -6.61 -7.10 13.07
N LYS A 16 -7.41 -7.59 12.14
CA LYS A 16 -6.90 -8.38 11.02
C LYS A 16 -6.15 -7.50 10.03
N ASN A 17 -4.90 -7.90 9.71
CA ASN A 17 -4.19 -7.35 8.56
C ASN A 17 -4.71 -8.05 7.29
N VAL A 18 -5.31 -7.28 6.40
CA VAL A 18 -5.97 -7.84 5.21
C VAL A 18 -5.01 -8.40 4.16
N VAL A 19 -3.73 -8.05 4.23
CA VAL A 19 -2.71 -8.56 3.32
C VAL A 19 -2.18 -9.91 3.77
N SER A 20 -1.87 -10.05 5.06
CA SER A 20 -1.32 -11.30 5.64
C SER A 20 -2.39 -12.26 6.16
N GLY A 21 -3.61 -11.79 6.42
CA GLY A 21 -4.66 -12.55 7.11
C GLY A 21 -4.40 -12.76 8.60
N MET A 22 -3.28 -12.26 9.13
CA MET A 22 -2.89 -12.42 10.53
C MET A 22 -3.37 -11.25 11.39
N ASP A 23 -3.44 -11.48 12.70
CA ASP A 23 -3.72 -10.42 13.64
C ASP A 23 -2.54 -9.43 13.71
N ASP A 24 -2.87 -8.16 13.84
CA ASP A 24 -1.90 -7.07 13.79
C ASP A 24 -2.31 -5.91 14.70
N TYR A 25 -1.34 -5.12 15.11
CA TYR A 25 -1.54 -3.87 15.82
C TYR A 25 -1.24 -2.70 14.91
N LEU A 26 -2.29 -1.96 14.54
CA LEU A 26 -2.23 -0.88 13.55
C LEU A 26 -2.92 0.38 14.11
N PRO A 27 -2.24 1.12 15.00
CA PRO A 27 -2.80 2.32 15.65
C PRO A 27 -2.78 3.51 14.69
N LEU A 28 -3.84 3.62 13.89
CA LEU A 28 -3.99 4.62 12.83
C LEU A 28 -5.38 5.26 12.86
N ALA A 29 -5.44 6.57 12.66
CA ALA A 29 -6.67 7.36 12.71
C ALA A 29 -7.72 6.92 11.69
N GLY A 30 -7.32 6.52 10.48
CA GLY A 30 -8.24 6.03 9.44
C GLY A 30 -9.03 4.78 9.88
N PRO A 31 -8.36 3.70 10.32
CA PRO A 31 -8.97 2.55 10.93
C PRO A 31 -9.85 2.90 12.13
N ALA A 32 -9.35 3.71 13.06
CA ALA A 32 -10.08 4.10 14.28
C ALA A 32 -11.43 4.78 13.96
N ASN A 33 -11.45 5.70 12.99
CA ASN A 33 -12.68 6.37 12.55
C ASN A 33 -13.71 5.38 11.95
N LYS A 34 -13.26 4.44 11.12
CA LYS A 34 -14.15 3.42 10.55
C LYS A 34 -14.72 2.50 11.62
N GLN A 35 -13.88 2.09 12.58
CA GLN A 35 -14.29 1.25 13.71
C GLN A 35 -15.29 1.98 14.60
N GLY A 36 -15.07 3.27 14.90
CA GLY A 36 -16.01 4.08 15.68
C GLY A 36 -17.38 4.17 15.03
N ARG A 37 -17.44 4.37 13.70
CA ARG A 37 -18.70 4.35 12.96
C ARG A 37 -19.37 2.99 13.04
N ILE A 38 -18.64 1.91 12.80
CA ILE A 38 -19.18 0.53 12.87
C ILE A 38 -19.70 0.21 14.27
N ALA A 39 -18.99 0.62 15.33
CA ALA A 39 -19.47 0.44 16.70
C ALA A 39 -20.79 1.18 16.94
N ALA A 40 -20.90 2.43 16.49
CA ALA A 40 -22.14 3.21 16.59
C ALA A 40 -23.30 2.56 15.81
N ASP A 41 -23.05 2.10 14.59
CA ASP A 41 -24.04 1.40 13.77
C ASP A 41 -24.55 0.13 14.50
N ASN A 42 -23.65 -0.68 15.06
CA ASN A 42 -24.02 -1.86 15.83
C ASN A 42 -24.84 -1.53 17.08
N ILE A 43 -24.46 -0.50 17.83
CA ILE A 43 -25.22 -0.04 19.02
C ILE A 43 -26.64 0.40 18.63
N CYS A 44 -26.80 0.96 17.43
CA CYS A 44 -28.09 1.39 16.90
C CYS A 44 -28.89 0.25 16.21
N GLY A 45 -28.42 -0.99 16.25
CA GLY A 45 -29.11 -2.15 15.66
C GLY A 45 -28.87 -2.34 14.16
N HIS A 46 -27.84 -1.70 13.60
CA HIS A 46 -27.39 -1.86 12.22
C HIS A 46 -26.10 -2.69 12.18
N PRO A 47 -26.15 -4.02 12.06
CA PRO A 47 -25.00 -4.89 12.23
C PRO A 47 -23.99 -4.72 11.10
N HIS A 48 -22.76 -4.34 11.46
CA HIS A 48 -21.60 -4.23 10.58
C HIS A 48 -20.38 -4.89 11.20
N THR A 49 -19.49 -5.41 10.33
CA THR A 49 -18.21 -6.00 10.73
C THR A 49 -17.04 -5.20 10.18
N TYR A 50 -16.03 -4.99 10.99
CA TYR A 50 -14.80 -4.36 10.53
C TYR A 50 -13.96 -5.35 9.72
N GLY A 51 -13.72 -5.02 8.44
CA GLY A 51 -13.00 -5.89 7.50
C GLY A 51 -11.47 -5.85 7.61
N GLY A 52 -10.90 -5.29 8.69
CA GLY A 52 -9.46 -5.22 8.90
C GLY A 52 -8.77 -4.04 8.18
N SER A 53 -7.44 -3.98 8.33
CA SER A 53 -6.60 -2.90 7.81
C SER A 53 -5.34 -3.45 7.13
N GLN A 54 -4.74 -2.68 6.23
CA GLN A 54 -3.41 -2.96 5.64
C GLN A 54 -2.31 -2.06 6.21
N GLY A 55 -2.63 -1.08 7.06
CA GLY A 55 -1.63 -0.21 7.69
C GLY A 55 -1.06 0.85 6.75
N THR A 56 -1.90 1.51 5.94
CA THR A 56 -1.48 2.62 5.08
C THR A 56 -1.22 3.86 5.92
N SER A 57 -0.06 4.47 5.74
CA SER A 57 0.37 5.64 6.50
C SER A 57 1.27 6.56 5.67
N ILE A 58 1.29 7.83 6.04
CA ILE A 58 2.08 8.86 5.40
C ILE A 58 2.55 9.88 6.43
N CYS A 59 3.76 10.38 6.27
CA CYS A 59 4.27 11.48 7.06
C CYS A 59 5.14 12.43 6.22
N LYS A 60 5.24 13.66 6.67
CA LYS A 60 6.12 14.67 6.09
C LYS A 60 7.32 14.90 7.01
N VAL A 61 8.52 14.80 6.45
CA VAL A 61 9.80 15.06 7.15
C VAL A 61 10.48 16.22 6.42
N PHE A 62 10.38 17.41 6.98
CA PHE A 62 10.72 18.67 6.30
C PHE A 62 9.98 18.78 4.97
N GLU A 63 10.69 18.81 3.83
CA GLU A 63 10.09 18.86 2.50
C GLU A 63 9.80 17.48 1.91
N MET A 64 10.40 16.43 2.47
CA MET A 64 10.24 15.06 1.99
C MET A 64 8.96 14.44 2.54
N THR A 65 8.25 13.72 1.70
CA THR A 65 7.13 12.85 2.05
C THR A 65 7.60 11.41 2.08
N VAL A 66 7.23 10.68 3.13
CA VAL A 66 7.44 9.23 3.26
C VAL A 66 6.08 8.57 3.47
N ALA A 67 5.79 7.52 2.70
CA ALA A 67 4.53 6.80 2.79
C ALA A 67 4.75 5.29 2.67
N TRP A 68 3.84 4.51 3.26
CA TRP A 68 3.87 3.05 3.16
C TRP A 68 2.49 2.45 3.27
N THR A 69 2.37 1.24 2.77
CA THR A 69 1.15 0.43 2.87
C THR A 69 1.50 -1.05 2.91
N GLY A 70 0.63 -1.86 3.52
CA GLY A 70 0.79 -3.31 3.57
C GLY A 70 1.98 -3.77 4.42
N LEU A 71 2.63 -4.84 4.01
CA LEU A 71 3.72 -5.47 4.73
C LEU A 71 5.07 -4.83 4.41
N SER A 72 5.89 -4.62 5.44
CA SER A 72 7.31 -4.39 5.25
C SER A 72 8.02 -5.70 4.88
N GLU A 73 9.20 -5.61 4.27
CA GLU A 73 10.04 -6.79 3.99
C GLU A 73 10.35 -7.58 5.27
N GLN A 74 10.64 -6.88 6.36
CA GLN A 74 10.89 -7.49 7.65
C GLN A 74 9.69 -8.31 8.14
N LYS A 75 8.48 -7.77 7.96
CA LYS A 75 7.24 -8.45 8.36
C LYS A 75 6.93 -9.64 7.45
N ALA A 76 7.10 -9.50 6.13
CA ALA A 76 6.94 -10.60 5.18
C ALA A 76 7.89 -11.75 5.50
N LYS A 77 9.16 -11.44 5.82
CA LYS A 77 10.16 -12.42 6.26
C LYS A 77 9.78 -13.10 7.58
N ALA A 78 9.34 -12.34 8.58
CA ALA A 78 8.93 -12.87 9.87
C ALA A 78 7.73 -13.81 9.77
N LEU A 79 6.84 -13.58 8.81
CA LEU A 79 5.68 -14.42 8.52
C LEU A 79 6.01 -15.64 7.64
N GLY A 80 7.26 -15.79 7.20
CA GLY A 80 7.68 -16.90 6.34
C GLY A 80 7.08 -16.86 4.93
N LEU A 81 6.63 -15.69 4.46
CA LEU A 81 6.02 -15.56 3.13
C LEU A 81 7.07 -15.76 2.04
N GLN A 82 6.64 -16.38 0.96
CA GLN A 82 7.44 -16.46 -0.26
C GLN A 82 7.28 -15.14 -1.02
N TYR A 83 8.21 -14.23 -0.86
CA TYR A 83 8.16 -12.88 -1.44
C TYR A 83 9.41 -12.55 -2.25
N ASP A 84 9.28 -11.55 -3.10
CA ASP A 84 10.38 -10.79 -3.66
C ASP A 84 10.08 -9.30 -3.59
N LYS A 85 10.98 -8.46 -4.05
CA LYS A 85 10.86 -7.01 -4.00
C LYS A 85 11.41 -6.36 -5.25
N VAL A 86 10.92 -5.19 -5.56
CA VAL A 86 11.47 -4.32 -6.61
C VAL A 86 11.77 -2.94 -6.04
N TYR A 87 12.81 -2.32 -6.57
CA TYR A 87 13.19 -0.94 -6.26
C TYR A 87 13.15 -0.13 -7.54
N LEU A 88 12.49 1.03 -7.50
CA LEU A 88 12.42 1.95 -8.62
C LEU A 88 12.70 3.37 -8.17
N TRP A 89 13.35 4.11 -9.05
CA TRP A 89 13.54 5.56 -8.97
C TRP A 89 12.85 6.15 -10.18
N SER A 90 11.69 6.72 -9.96
CA SER A 90 10.83 7.25 -11.04
C SER A 90 10.71 8.76 -10.91
N ASN A 91 10.32 9.42 -11.99
CA ASN A 91 9.97 10.83 -11.94
C ASN A 91 8.56 11.01 -11.40
N ASP A 92 8.33 12.05 -10.59
CA ASP A 92 7.02 12.40 -10.07
C ASP A 92 6.05 12.88 -11.17
N HIS A 93 6.60 13.50 -12.22
CA HIS A 93 5.89 13.93 -13.42
C HIS A 93 6.83 13.93 -14.64
N ALA A 94 6.37 14.43 -15.79
CA ALA A 94 7.13 14.41 -17.04
C ALA A 94 8.45 15.17 -16.91
N SER A 95 9.56 14.55 -17.33
CA SER A 95 10.92 15.08 -17.14
C SER A 95 11.18 16.43 -17.84
N PHE A 96 10.44 16.73 -18.89
CA PHE A 96 10.52 18.01 -19.62
C PHE A 96 9.66 19.12 -19.00
N TYR A 97 8.82 18.79 -18.00
CA TYR A 97 8.02 19.77 -17.28
C TYR A 97 8.79 20.30 -16.06
N PRO A 98 8.66 21.60 -15.72
CA PRO A 98 9.48 22.23 -14.69
C PRO A 98 9.36 21.60 -13.30
N ASN A 99 10.47 21.62 -12.55
CA ASN A 99 10.56 21.18 -11.15
C ASN A 99 10.34 19.67 -10.89
N MET A 100 10.57 18.83 -11.89
CA MET A 100 10.53 17.38 -11.73
C MET A 100 11.47 16.93 -10.61
N ARG A 101 10.99 16.03 -9.75
CA ARG A 101 11.72 15.38 -8.67
C ARG A 101 11.57 13.85 -8.77
N HIS A 102 12.50 13.15 -8.14
CA HIS A 102 12.42 11.68 -8.10
C HIS A 102 11.58 11.19 -6.93
N ILE A 103 10.88 10.06 -7.17
CA ILE A 103 10.24 9.23 -6.17
C ILE A 103 11.00 7.91 -6.09
N SER A 104 11.44 7.55 -4.90
CA SER A 104 11.97 6.22 -4.61
C SER A 104 10.84 5.31 -4.17
N GLN A 105 10.76 4.11 -4.73
CA GLN A 105 9.72 3.13 -4.43
C GLN A 105 10.36 1.78 -4.17
N LYS A 106 9.95 1.12 -3.09
CA LYS A 106 10.18 -0.29 -2.82
C LYS A 106 8.84 -0.97 -2.75
N VAL A 107 8.60 -1.95 -3.60
CA VAL A 107 7.36 -2.73 -3.60
C VAL A 107 7.68 -4.19 -3.35
N ILE A 108 6.92 -4.80 -2.45
CA ILE A 108 7.04 -6.20 -2.03
C ILE A 108 5.88 -6.96 -2.62
N PHE A 109 6.15 -8.10 -3.22
CA PHE A 109 5.15 -8.94 -3.85
C PHE A 109 5.37 -10.43 -3.54
N GLU A 110 4.30 -11.19 -3.62
CA GLU A 110 4.31 -12.64 -3.39
C GLU A 110 4.84 -13.39 -4.61
N LYS A 111 5.72 -14.34 -4.39
CA LYS A 111 6.08 -15.34 -5.40
C LYS A 111 5.12 -16.53 -5.32
N PRO A 112 4.77 -17.16 -6.45
CA PRO A 112 4.98 -16.79 -7.85
C PRO A 112 3.86 -15.92 -8.44
N THR A 113 2.87 -15.52 -7.63
CA THR A 113 1.63 -14.87 -8.11
C THR A 113 1.83 -13.43 -8.59
N GLY A 114 2.85 -12.75 -8.06
CA GLY A 114 3.05 -11.32 -8.27
C GLY A 114 2.12 -10.43 -7.44
N ARG A 115 1.32 -10.99 -6.54
CA ARG A 115 0.37 -10.25 -5.69
C ARG A 115 1.09 -9.21 -4.84
N ILE A 116 0.60 -8.00 -4.83
CA ILE A 116 1.18 -6.89 -4.07
C ILE A 116 0.94 -7.12 -2.57
N LEU A 117 2.04 -7.18 -1.83
CA LEU A 117 2.02 -7.37 -0.37
C LEU A 117 2.23 -6.06 0.40
N GLY A 118 2.97 -5.13 -0.17
CA GLY A 118 3.22 -3.84 0.47
C GLY A 118 4.18 -2.97 -0.30
N ALA A 119 4.27 -1.71 0.12
CA ALA A 119 5.12 -0.73 -0.51
C ALA A 119 5.64 0.31 0.47
N GLN A 120 6.79 0.89 0.16
CA GLN A 120 7.41 2.02 0.85
C GLN A 120 7.87 3.02 -0.21
N LEU A 121 7.49 4.28 -0.03
CA LEU A 121 7.77 5.35 -0.98
C LEU A 121 8.35 6.56 -0.28
N SER A 122 9.26 7.27 -0.95
CA SER A 122 9.74 8.56 -0.49
C SER A 122 10.00 9.49 -1.66
N GLY A 123 9.77 10.79 -1.46
CA GLY A 123 9.95 11.81 -2.49
C GLY A 123 9.42 13.17 -2.05
N PHE A 124 9.30 14.09 -2.97
CA PHE A 124 8.90 15.46 -2.67
C PHE A 124 7.48 15.78 -3.18
N SER A 125 7.02 15.09 -4.22
CA SER A 125 5.73 15.31 -4.85
C SER A 125 5.17 13.99 -5.36
N GLY A 126 3.83 13.82 -5.33
CA GLY A 126 3.12 12.67 -5.89
C GLY A 126 3.37 11.32 -5.19
N VAL A 127 3.96 11.32 -4.00
CA VAL A 127 4.17 10.12 -3.17
C VAL A 127 2.84 9.59 -2.64
N ASP A 128 1.97 10.48 -2.20
CA ASP A 128 0.62 10.22 -1.71
C ASP A 128 -0.22 9.47 -2.75
N LYS A 129 -0.33 10.03 -3.96
CA LYS A 129 -1.06 9.43 -5.09
C LYS A 129 -0.60 7.99 -5.35
N ARG A 130 0.71 7.73 -5.40
CA ARG A 130 1.26 6.40 -5.69
C ARG A 130 1.07 5.44 -4.52
N CYS A 131 1.22 5.94 -3.28
CA CYS A 131 0.95 5.15 -2.10
C CYS A 131 -0.52 4.72 -2.03
N ASP A 132 -1.46 5.61 -2.31
CA ASP A 132 -2.89 5.29 -2.31
C ASP A 132 -3.25 4.29 -3.42
N THR A 133 -2.66 4.42 -4.61
CA THR A 133 -2.84 3.44 -5.68
C THR A 133 -2.33 2.05 -5.25
N LEU A 134 -1.15 1.96 -4.64
CA LEU A 134 -0.59 0.70 -4.14
C LEU A 134 -1.39 0.16 -2.94
N ALA A 135 -1.96 1.03 -2.10
CA ALA A 135 -2.84 0.63 -1.01
C ALA A 135 -4.14 -0.01 -1.53
N MET A 136 -4.72 0.56 -2.58
CA MET A 136 -5.87 -0.03 -3.27
C MET A 136 -5.50 -1.36 -3.92
N ALA A 137 -4.35 -1.44 -4.58
CA ALA A 137 -3.84 -2.66 -5.19
C ALA A 137 -3.64 -3.79 -4.15
N ALA A 138 -2.98 -3.50 -3.03
CA ALA A 138 -2.79 -4.46 -1.95
C ALA A 138 -4.12 -4.93 -1.34
N ARG A 139 -5.08 -4.01 -1.14
CA ARG A 139 -6.42 -4.31 -0.62
C ARG A 139 -7.25 -5.18 -1.56
N ALA A 140 -7.14 -4.92 -2.87
CA ALA A 140 -7.85 -5.67 -3.91
C ALA A 140 -7.11 -6.96 -4.33
N HIS A 141 -5.99 -7.28 -3.70
CA HIS A 141 -5.13 -8.43 -4.04
C HIS A 141 -4.63 -8.40 -5.49
N MET A 142 -4.45 -7.21 -6.05
CA MET A 142 -3.90 -7.03 -7.40
C MET A 142 -2.47 -7.53 -7.49
N THR A 143 -2.08 -7.91 -8.69
CA THR A 143 -0.76 -8.44 -9.03
C THR A 143 0.11 -7.39 -9.75
N GLY A 144 1.39 -7.71 -9.99
CA GLY A 144 2.24 -6.91 -10.85
C GLY A 144 1.67 -6.78 -12.26
N HIS A 145 1.02 -7.82 -12.79
CA HIS A 145 0.36 -7.78 -14.08
C HIS A 145 -0.78 -6.76 -14.11
N ASP A 146 -1.66 -6.77 -13.10
CA ASP A 146 -2.73 -5.77 -13.00
C ASP A 146 -2.18 -4.34 -12.94
N LEU A 147 -1.06 -4.13 -12.23
CA LEU A 147 -0.41 -2.81 -12.18
C LEU A 147 0.19 -2.40 -13.53
N ALA A 148 0.67 -3.35 -14.34
CA ALA A 148 1.18 -3.08 -15.69
C ALA A 148 0.06 -2.63 -16.63
N GLU A 149 -1.14 -3.22 -16.51
CA GLU A 149 -2.29 -2.99 -17.39
C GLU A 149 -3.19 -1.80 -16.97
N VAL A 150 -3.16 -1.41 -15.68
CA VAL A 150 -4.07 -0.37 -15.18
C VAL A 150 -3.84 0.96 -15.90
N GLU A 151 -4.93 1.58 -16.36
CA GLU A 151 -4.91 2.92 -16.93
C GLU A 151 -4.98 3.97 -15.83
N LEU A 152 -3.96 4.83 -15.77
CA LEU A 152 -3.86 5.91 -14.80
C LEU A 152 -3.82 7.27 -15.50
N SER A 153 -4.33 8.30 -14.82
CA SER A 153 -4.43 9.64 -15.39
C SER A 153 -3.05 10.24 -15.67
N TYR A 154 -2.87 10.76 -16.90
CA TYR A 154 -1.64 11.38 -17.36
C TYR A 154 -1.89 12.76 -17.98
N ALA A 155 -1.11 13.72 -17.52
CA ALA A 155 -0.72 14.94 -18.24
C ALA A 155 0.64 15.39 -17.68
N PRO A 156 1.44 16.16 -18.45
CA PRO A 156 2.82 16.48 -18.05
C PRO A 156 3.02 17.01 -16.62
N PRO A 157 2.11 17.86 -16.07
CA PRO A 157 2.26 18.36 -14.69
C PRO A 157 1.97 17.31 -13.60
N TYR A 158 1.27 16.21 -13.92
CA TYR A 158 0.73 15.28 -12.92
C TYR A 158 1.40 13.91 -12.91
N GLY A 159 2.04 13.54 -14.00
CA GLY A 159 2.66 12.23 -14.12
C GLY A 159 3.59 12.12 -15.32
N SER A 160 4.02 10.92 -15.62
CA SER A 160 4.77 10.55 -16.81
C SER A 160 3.96 9.56 -17.63
N ALA A 161 4.14 9.52 -18.94
CA ALA A 161 3.57 8.47 -19.79
C ALA A 161 4.05 7.06 -19.38
N LYS A 162 5.22 7.00 -18.74
CA LYS A 162 5.71 5.83 -18.00
C LYS A 162 5.37 6.02 -16.52
N GLU A 163 4.09 5.87 -16.18
CA GLU A 163 3.65 6.08 -14.80
C GLU A 163 4.39 5.14 -13.84
N PRO A 164 4.92 5.64 -12.71
CA PRO A 164 5.67 4.83 -11.75
C PRO A 164 5.00 3.53 -11.32
N ILE A 165 3.67 3.51 -11.22
CA ILE A 165 2.90 2.32 -10.85
C ILE A 165 2.94 1.26 -11.95
N ASN A 166 2.75 1.66 -13.23
CA ASN A 166 2.88 0.72 -14.35
C ASN A 166 4.32 0.18 -14.45
N MET A 167 5.31 1.04 -14.20
CA MET A 167 6.72 0.60 -14.18
C MET A 167 7.00 -0.42 -13.08
N VAL A 168 6.36 -0.31 -11.91
CA VAL A 168 6.41 -1.35 -10.87
C VAL A 168 5.88 -2.67 -11.43
N GLY A 169 4.75 -2.65 -12.09
CA GLY A 169 4.14 -3.83 -12.73
C GLY A 169 5.11 -4.51 -13.72
N PHE A 170 5.62 -3.76 -14.68
CA PHE A 170 6.57 -4.28 -15.68
C PHE A 170 7.84 -4.87 -15.06
N VAL A 171 8.38 -4.25 -14.00
CA VAL A 171 9.57 -4.78 -13.32
C VAL A 171 9.24 -6.07 -12.55
N ILE A 172 8.09 -6.16 -11.91
CA ILE A 172 7.62 -7.40 -11.25
C ILE A 172 7.49 -8.53 -12.27
N GLU A 173 6.86 -8.29 -13.43
CA GLU A 173 6.75 -9.27 -14.51
C GLU A 173 8.13 -9.77 -14.98
N ASN A 174 9.09 -8.86 -15.15
CA ASN A 174 10.46 -9.22 -15.53
C ASN A 174 11.16 -10.07 -14.47
N VAL A 175 10.93 -9.80 -13.18
CA VAL A 175 11.47 -10.62 -12.09
C VAL A 175 10.85 -12.01 -12.10
N LEU A 176 9.52 -12.11 -12.24
CA LEU A 176 8.80 -13.38 -12.28
C LEU A 176 9.18 -14.23 -13.50
N ALA A 177 9.42 -13.59 -14.64
CA ALA A 177 9.91 -14.25 -15.86
C ALA A 177 11.39 -14.65 -15.79
N GLY A 178 12.12 -14.25 -14.73
CA GLY A 178 13.56 -14.53 -14.59
C GLY A 178 14.47 -13.67 -15.47
N ASN A 179 13.94 -12.63 -16.10
CA ASN A 179 14.69 -11.71 -16.96
C ASN A 179 15.65 -10.82 -16.19
N ILE A 180 15.31 -10.50 -14.95
CA ILE A 180 16.13 -9.70 -14.03
C ILE A 180 16.13 -10.31 -12.64
N ARG A 181 17.19 -10.04 -11.89
CA ARG A 181 17.26 -10.36 -10.45
C ARG A 181 17.44 -9.08 -9.67
N MET A 182 16.66 -8.93 -8.58
CA MET A 182 16.86 -7.85 -7.64
C MET A 182 17.84 -8.29 -6.54
N VAL A 183 18.76 -7.43 -6.20
CA VAL A 183 19.80 -7.69 -5.18
C VAL A 183 19.38 -7.15 -3.82
#